data_e2a1eec92d3e7c5bc988a9a07e0a9019
#
_entry.id   e2a1eec92d3e7c5bc988a9a07e0a9019
#
_cell.length_a   1.000
_cell.length_b   1.000
_cell.length_c   1.000
_cell.angle_alpha   90.00
_cell.angle_beta   90.00
_cell.angle_gamma   90.00
#
_symmetry.space_group_name_H-M   'P 1'
#
loop_
_entity.id
_entity.type
_entity.pdbx_description
1 polymer ?
#
loop_
_entity_poly.entity_id
_entity_poly.type
_entity_poly.pdbx_seq_one_letter_code
_entity_poly.pdbx_strand_id
1 'polypeptide(L)'
;MNTNRWSLVLFGSFFSLLVWYLFYTQSIVVGLHRSEERMTEVVSLVQEMIQSRDVNVTEPRYQGDPLSNSGDFETILFELQEVVIGSGIPMIWMGANGTVLSAENLPFEADIYTPEGQRLVRRLVQQYEMDGHPPVYGVEGGFIYFGDTPQLTGLQWIPLLQASGLLITTLIGFLVIKYQRKAEQEKAWTAMARELAHQLGTPISSLKGWLELMKFPIDYRPGSIDQESLNIGIEEDLIRLEKITHRFEIIGRDPDLTIVNIVDVLEDLEDYLQKRLPRLSKGIDLKIGLPEIETNIRGNKVLLSWALENVVKNSLDAMAGRIGEIRVDAVRDSSKWLRITVQDTGPGVDSRVKDTIFEPGVSGKEVGWGVGLTLARRIIVGSHQGQIYLVEDQREGASFDIWLPIVTG
;
A
#
# COMPACT_ATOMS: atom_id res chain seq x y z
N MET A 1 0.18 -0.65 -18.13
CA MET A 1 1.03 0.51 -17.76
C MET A 1 1.63 0.22 -16.42
N ASN A 2 2.95 0.04 -16.38
CA ASN A 2 3.75 -0.66 -15.34
C ASN A 2 3.41 -0.34 -13.89
N THR A 3 2.81 -1.28 -13.16
CA THR A 3 2.71 -1.29 -11.69
C THR A 3 4.09 -1.14 -11.02
N ASN A 4 5.14 -1.66 -11.63
CA ASN A 4 6.53 -1.49 -11.18
C ASN A 4 7.04 -0.04 -11.19
N ARG A 5 6.52 0.85 -12.04
CA ARG A 5 6.99 2.25 -12.07
C ARG A 5 6.48 3.06 -10.88
N TRP A 6 5.24 2.86 -10.46
CA TRP A 6 4.69 3.57 -9.30
C TRP A 6 5.25 3.06 -7.98
N SER A 7 5.51 1.76 -7.85
CA SER A 7 6.21 1.21 -6.68
C SER A 7 7.66 1.72 -6.60
N LEU A 8 8.35 1.88 -7.73
CA LEU A 8 9.69 2.50 -7.79
C LEU A 8 9.65 3.99 -7.40
N VAL A 9 8.64 4.75 -7.85
CA VAL A 9 8.48 6.17 -7.49
C VAL A 9 8.18 6.31 -6.00
N LEU A 10 7.28 5.48 -5.44
CA LEU A 10 6.98 5.47 -4.01
C LEU A 10 8.20 5.07 -3.17
N PHE A 11 8.93 4.03 -3.60
CA PHE A 11 10.17 3.60 -2.94
C PHE A 11 11.25 4.69 -3.03
N GLY A 12 11.41 5.33 -4.19
CA GLY A 12 12.35 6.44 -4.39
C GLY A 12 12.00 7.67 -3.54
N SER A 13 10.72 8.04 -3.45
CA SER A 13 10.28 9.15 -2.60
C SER A 13 10.45 8.85 -1.12
N PHE A 14 10.13 7.63 -0.67
CA PHE A 14 10.35 7.18 0.70
C PHE A 14 11.84 7.17 1.06
N PHE A 15 12.69 6.65 0.17
CA PHE A 15 14.13 6.61 0.37
C PHE A 15 14.73 8.03 0.40
N SER A 16 14.28 8.93 -0.48
CA SER A 16 14.70 10.34 -0.49
C SER A 16 14.30 11.06 0.80
N LEU A 17 13.09 10.83 1.30
CA LEU A 17 12.64 11.36 2.60
C LEU A 17 13.44 10.80 3.76
N LEU A 18 13.78 9.52 3.74
CA LEU A 18 14.61 8.88 4.77
C LEU A 18 16.04 9.46 4.80
N VAL A 19 16.66 9.62 3.62
CA VAL A 19 17.99 10.22 3.49
C VAL A 19 17.98 11.68 3.95
N TRP A 20 16.98 12.45 3.54
CA TRP A 20 16.80 13.82 4.01
C TRP A 20 16.61 13.88 5.53
N TYR A 21 15.81 12.99 6.09
CA TYR A 21 15.60 12.86 7.54
C TYR A 21 16.89 12.60 8.29
N LEU A 22 17.68 11.61 7.86
CA LEU A 22 18.96 11.27 8.48
C LEU A 22 19.95 12.44 8.42
N PHE A 23 20.05 13.08 7.25
CA PHE A 23 20.95 14.24 7.07
C PHE A 23 20.53 15.42 7.95
N TYR A 24 19.23 15.69 8.01
CA TYR A 24 18.68 16.79 8.82
C TYR A 24 18.86 16.52 10.32
N THR A 25 18.56 15.31 10.80
CA THR A 25 18.78 14.90 12.20
C THR A 25 20.25 15.00 12.59
N GLN A 26 21.15 14.59 11.71
CA GLN A 26 22.58 14.69 11.96
C GLN A 26 23.07 16.15 11.99
N SER A 27 22.55 17.01 11.15
CA SER A 27 22.82 18.44 11.18
C SER A 27 22.41 19.10 12.50
N ILE A 28 21.30 18.67 13.05
CA ILE A 28 20.78 19.12 14.36
C ILE A 28 21.67 18.65 15.51
N VAL A 29 22.01 17.37 15.55
CA VAL A 29 22.87 16.81 16.61
C VAL A 29 24.22 17.52 16.61
N VAL A 30 24.81 17.77 15.45
CA VAL A 30 26.08 18.54 15.33
C VAL A 30 25.90 19.99 15.78
N GLY A 31 24.75 20.61 15.47
CA GLY A 31 24.41 21.96 15.93
C GLY A 31 24.30 22.06 17.45
N LEU A 32 23.62 21.09 18.07
CA LEU A 32 23.49 20.97 19.53
C LEU A 32 24.85 20.79 20.22
N HIS A 33 25.69 19.89 19.75
CA HIS A 33 27.03 19.68 20.33
C HIS A 33 27.88 20.95 20.30
N ARG A 34 27.86 21.67 19.18
CA ARG A 34 28.58 22.95 19.10
C ARG A 34 28.01 24.03 20.01
N SER A 35 26.69 23.99 20.25
CA SER A 35 26.05 24.92 21.19
C SER A 35 26.42 24.62 22.64
N GLU A 36 26.43 23.33 23.01
CA GLU A 36 26.87 22.90 24.35
C GLU A 36 28.34 23.22 24.63
N GLU A 37 29.24 22.98 23.67
CA GLU A 37 30.66 23.31 23.80
C GLU A 37 30.85 24.81 24.04
N ARG A 38 30.20 25.67 23.24
CA ARG A 38 30.29 27.13 23.40
C ARG A 38 29.67 27.62 24.70
N MET A 39 28.55 27.07 25.12
CA MET A 39 27.93 27.43 26.39
C MET A 39 28.85 27.07 27.57
N THR A 40 29.51 25.92 27.53
CA THR A 40 30.48 25.49 28.53
C THR A 40 31.68 26.42 28.58
N GLU A 41 32.16 26.90 27.44
CA GLU A 41 33.27 27.85 27.35
C GLU A 41 32.90 29.22 27.93
N VAL A 42 31.72 29.73 27.60
CA VAL A 42 31.20 30.99 28.17
C VAL A 42 31.02 30.89 29.69
N VAL A 43 30.45 29.78 30.19
CA VAL A 43 30.25 29.56 31.63
C VAL A 43 31.59 29.46 32.36
N SER A 44 32.59 28.78 31.77
CA SER A 44 33.93 28.65 32.39
C SER A 44 34.63 29.98 32.48
N LEU A 45 34.57 30.82 31.47
CA LEU A 45 35.14 32.19 31.46
C LEU A 45 34.47 33.10 32.51
N VAL A 46 33.12 33.04 32.62
CA VAL A 46 32.40 33.77 33.66
C VAL A 46 32.79 33.29 35.05
N GLN A 47 32.97 32.00 35.24
CA GLN A 47 33.35 31.40 36.53
C GLN A 47 34.80 31.79 36.93
N GLU A 48 35.69 31.83 35.95
CA GLU A 48 37.08 32.29 36.14
C GLU A 48 37.14 33.79 36.52
N MET A 49 36.29 34.62 35.90
CA MET A 49 36.15 36.03 36.31
C MET A 49 35.67 36.21 37.74
N ILE A 50 34.68 35.39 38.17
CA ILE A 50 34.16 35.46 39.54
C ILE A 50 35.24 35.01 40.55
N GLN A 51 35.95 33.92 40.23
CA GLN A 51 37.03 33.41 41.10
C GLN A 51 38.24 34.34 41.21
N SER A 52 38.66 34.94 40.13
CA SER A 52 39.80 35.91 40.14
C SER A 52 39.54 37.14 41.00
N ARG A 53 38.27 37.48 41.21
CA ARG A 53 37.86 38.60 42.06
C ARG A 53 37.80 38.25 43.55
N ASP A 54 37.35 37.06 43.90
CA ASP A 54 37.27 36.57 45.31
C ASP A 54 38.65 36.43 45.96
N VAL A 55 39.68 36.09 45.18
CA VAL A 55 41.07 35.98 45.67
C VAL A 55 41.65 37.34 46.05
N ASN A 56 41.15 38.46 45.48
CA ASN A 56 41.68 39.79 45.75
C ASN A 56 41.05 40.50 46.97
N VAL A 57 40.00 39.92 47.59
CA VAL A 57 39.30 40.58 48.73
C VAL A 57 39.82 40.15 50.10
N THR A 58 40.65 39.11 50.21
CA THR A 58 41.03 38.48 51.51
C THR A 58 42.41 38.85 52.07
N GLU A 59 43.23 39.67 51.40
CA GLU A 59 44.48 40.16 52.00
C GLU A 59 44.58 41.69 52.07
N PRO A 60 44.97 42.29 53.23
CA PRO A 60 45.21 43.72 53.32
C PRO A 60 46.55 44.02 52.63
N ARG A 61 46.50 44.61 51.42
CA ARG A 61 47.71 44.98 50.66
C ARG A 61 48.36 46.30 51.15
N TYR A 62 49.63 46.14 51.34
CA TYR A 62 50.59 47.28 51.49
C TYR A 62 50.51 48.15 50.23
N GLN A 63 50.65 49.52 50.51
CA GLN A 63 50.71 50.51 49.48
C GLN A 63 51.87 50.34 48.49
N GLY A 64 51.58 50.22 47.20
CA GLY A 64 52.59 50.31 46.15
C GLY A 64 52.24 49.53 44.93
N ASP A 65 51.52 50.05 44.04
CA ASP A 65 51.35 49.96 42.58
C ASP A 65 49.90 49.81 42.12
N PRO A 66 49.27 50.89 41.59
CA PRO A 66 47.88 50.86 41.12
C PRO A 66 47.72 50.34 39.68
N LEU A 67 48.78 49.85 39.02
CA LEU A 67 48.74 49.55 37.59
C LEU A 67 48.82 48.11 37.12
N SER A 68 48.95 47.16 38.04
CA SER A 68 49.16 45.76 37.63
C SER A 68 47.89 44.89 37.54
N ASN A 69 46.71 45.32 38.03
CA ASN A 69 45.52 44.47 38.11
C ASN A 69 44.35 44.89 37.15
N SER A 70 44.47 46.05 36.50
CA SER A 70 43.42 46.45 35.53
C SER A 70 43.56 45.76 34.16
N GLY A 71 44.79 45.41 33.79
CA GLY A 71 45.07 44.79 32.51
C GLY A 71 44.48 43.35 32.33
N ASP A 72 44.55 42.56 33.40
CA ASP A 72 44.03 41.18 33.35
C ASP A 72 42.52 41.14 33.28
N PHE A 73 41.84 42.02 34.01
CA PHE A 73 40.37 42.09 34.00
C PHE A 73 39.80 42.60 32.65
N GLU A 74 40.44 43.64 32.07
CA GLU A 74 40.07 44.17 30.75
C GLU A 74 40.29 43.11 29.65
N THR A 75 41.37 42.31 29.77
CA THR A 75 41.68 41.24 28.82
C THR A 75 40.64 40.14 28.87
N ILE A 76 40.26 39.67 30.08
CA ILE A 76 39.23 38.64 30.28
C ILE A 76 37.85 39.12 29.81
N LEU A 77 37.50 40.39 30.04
CA LEU A 77 36.26 40.98 29.53
C LEU A 77 36.23 41.03 27.99
N PHE A 78 37.36 41.35 27.38
CA PHE A 78 37.47 41.38 25.93
C PHE A 78 37.37 39.96 25.33
N GLU A 79 38.06 38.98 25.90
CA GLU A 79 37.96 37.58 25.50
C GLU A 79 36.53 37.05 25.66
N LEU A 80 35.86 37.34 26.77
CA LEU A 80 34.46 36.99 27.00
C LEU A 80 33.54 37.58 25.92
N GLN A 81 33.73 38.85 25.64
CA GLN A 81 32.93 39.55 24.63
C GLN A 81 33.13 38.95 23.24
N GLU A 82 34.34 38.56 22.87
CA GLU A 82 34.66 37.93 21.60
C GLU A 82 34.03 36.53 21.50
N VAL A 83 34.12 35.73 22.56
CA VAL A 83 33.50 34.39 22.64
C VAL A 83 31.97 34.49 22.58
N VAL A 84 31.37 35.44 23.28
CA VAL A 84 29.91 35.64 23.27
C VAL A 84 29.43 36.09 21.90
N ILE A 85 30.08 37.08 21.26
CA ILE A 85 29.72 37.51 19.90
C ILE A 85 29.86 36.35 18.92
N GLY A 86 30.94 35.59 19.01
CA GLY A 86 31.20 34.44 18.13
C GLY A 86 30.28 33.22 18.37
N SER A 87 29.70 33.12 19.57
CA SER A 87 28.80 31.98 19.92
C SER A 87 27.42 32.06 19.25
N GLY A 88 26.96 33.29 18.94
CA GLY A 88 25.57 33.52 18.47
C GLY A 88 24.51 33.31 19.56
N ILE A 89 24.93 33.13 20.83
CA ILE A 89 24.02 33.02 21.98
C ILE A 89 23.54 34.40 22.37
N PRO A 90 22.23 34.68 22.45
CA PRO A 90 21.72 35.93 22.97
C PRO A 90 22.08 36.07 24.43
N MET A 91 22.81 37.17 24.76
CA MET A 91 23.20 37.45 26.13
C MET A 91 22.81 38.90 26.48
N ILE A 92 22.24 39.07 27.66
CA ILE A 92 21.81 40.37 28.17
C ILE A 92 22.39 40.56 29.58
N TRP A 93 23.13 41.62 29.78
CA TRP A 93 23.65 42.01 31.08
C TRP A 93 22.80 43.14 31.66
N MET A 94 22.21 42.87 32.81
CA MET A 94 21.42 43.86 33.55
C MET A 94 22.12 44.25 34.86
N GLY A 95 22.16 45.55 35.14
CA GLY A 95 22.64 46.07 36.42
C GLY A 95 21.63 45.78 37.55
N ALA A 96 22.11 45.93 38.80
CA ALA A 96 21.29 45.76 40.01
C ALA A 96 20.05 46.67 40.06
N ASN A 97 20.08 47.80 39.36
CA ASN A 97 18.97 48.75 39.20
C ASN A 97 17.98 48.41 38.09
N GLY A 98 18.17 47.28 37.42
CA GLY A 98 17.32 46.81 36.29
C GLY A 98 17.54 47.55 34.96
N THR A 99 18.68 48.26 34.81
CA THR A 99 19.08 48.82 33.53
C THR A 99 19.85 47.82 32.69
N VAL A 100 19.61 47.78 31.38
CA VAL A 100 20.38 46.95 30.46
C VAL A 100 21.74 47.62 30.26
N LEU A 101 22.83 46.94 30.63
CA LEU A 101 24.21 47.46 30.51
C LEU A 101 24.82 47.07 29.16
N SER A 102 24.62 45.82 28.74
CA SER A 102 25.03 45.32 27.44
C SER A 102 24.04 44.25 26.94
N ALA A 103 23.93 44.08 25.65
CA ALA A 103 23.14 43.05 25.02
C ALA A 103 23.79 42.67 23.68
N GLU A 104 24.06 41.37 23.51
CA GLU A 104 24.73 40.83 22.34
C GLU A 104 23.87 39.72 21.71
N ASN A 105 23.98 39.56 20.40
CA ASN A 105 23.27 38.52 19.64
C ASN A 105 21.76 38.54 19.82
N LEU A 106 21.16 39.72 20.00
CA LEU A 106 19.70 39.84 20.14
C LEU A 106 19.00 39.36 18.87
N PRO A 107 17.81 38.71 19.00
CA PRO A 107 17.02 38.21 17.84
C PRO A 107 16.40 39.37 17.02
N PHE A 108 16.61 40.62 17.43
CA PHE A 108 16.15 41.84 16.78
C PHE A 108 17.15 42.95 16.97
N GLU A 109 17.13 43.95 16.10
CA GLU A 109 17.95 45.16 16.26
C GLU A 109 17.34 46.06 17.35
N ALA A 110 18.11 46.37 18.39
CA ALA A 110 17.72 47.30 19.45
C ALA A 110 18.92 48.13 19.88
N ASP A 111 18.73 49.45 19.91
CA ASP A 111 19.70 50.34 20.50
C ASP A 111 19.45 50.46 22.02
N ILE A 112 20.28 49.79 22.82
CA ILE A 112 20.17 49.74 24.29
C ILE A 112 20.33 51.09 24.97
N TYR A 113 20.85 52.11 24.28
CA TYR A 113 21.00 53.48 24.82
C TYR A 113 19.71 54.30 24.70
N THR A 114 18.70 53.81 24.00
CA THR A 114 17.40 54.47 23.88
C THR A 114 16.37 53.89 24.87
N PRO A 115 15.41 54.71 25.35
CA PRO A 115 14.33 54.20 26.22
C PRO A 115 13.49 53.12 25.57
N GLU A 116 13.39 53.11 24.25
CA GLU A 116 12.63 52.10 23.49
C GLU A 116 13.39 50.76 23.41
N GLY A 117 14.69 50.80 23.12
CA GLY A 117 15.54 49.63 23.11
C GLY A 117 15.61 48.95 24.49
N GLN A 118 15.77 49.76 25.56
CA GLN A 118 15.69 49.26 26.94
C GLN A 118 14.37 48.52 27.24
N ARG A 119 13.24 49.03 26.74
CA ARG A 119 11.92 48.33 26.93
C ARG A 119 11.83 47.02 26.17
N LEU A 120 12.36 46.97 24.92
CA LEU A 120 12.35 45.77 24.09
C LEU A 120 13.19 44.66 24.72
N VAL A 121 14.41 45.01 25.17
CA VAL A 121 15.32 44.05 25.81
C VAL A 121 14.76 43.55 27.14
N ARG A 122 14.11 44.40 27.96
CA ARG A 122 13.45 43.95 29.20
C ARG A 122 12.29 42.99 28.94
N ARG A 123 11.52 43.16 27.87
CA ARG A 123 10.50 42.18 27.50
C ARG A 123 11.11 40.83 27.14
N LEU A 124 12.24 40.85 26.44
CA LEU A 124 12.96 39.63 26.10
C LEU A 124 13.47 38.90 27.35
N VAL A 125 14.01 39.65 28.33
CA VAL A 125 14.40 39.11 29.63
C VAL A 125 13.22 38.46 30.35
N GLN A 126 12.06 39.08 30.38
CA GLN A 126 10.85 38.49 30.96
C GLN A 126 10.44 37.21 30.24
N GLN A 127 10.62 37.18 28.92
CA GLN A 127 10.36 35.95 28.15
C GLN A 127 11.33 34.83 28.53
N TYR A 128 12.63 35.11 28.65
CA TYR A 128 13.63 34.15 29.09
C TYR A 128 13.32 33.57 30.48
N GLU A 129 12.89 34.42 31.42
CA GLU A 129 12.45 33.94 32.74
C GLU A 129 11.24 33.01 32.66
N MET A 130 10.25 33.34 31.80
CA MET A 130 9.07 32.48 31.59
C MET A 130 9.40 31.17 30.89
N ASP A 131 10.37 31.18 30.01
CA ASP A 131 10.86 29.98 29.26
C ASP A 131 11.75 29.08 30.12
N GLY A 132 12.05 29.51 31.40
CA GLY A 132 12.77 28.71 32.36
C GLY A 132 14.29 28.88 32.33
N HIS A 133 14.79 29.97 31.78
CA HIS A 133 16.20 30.37 31.79
C HIS A 133 16.50 31.25 33.02
N PRO A 134 17.02 30.70 34.14
CA PRO A 134 17.33 31.51 35.31
C PRO A 134 18.51 32.44 35.05
N PRO A 135 18.50 33.64 35.62
CA PRO A 135 19.65 34.54 35.51
C PRO A 135 20.87 33.98 36.26
N VAL A 136 22.03 34.21 35.70
CA VAL A 136 23.32 34.00 36.41
C VAL A 136 23.70 35.29 37.11
N TYR A 137 24.12 35.19 38.38
CA TYR A 137 24.57 36.34 39.14
C TYR A 137 25.89 36.88 38.58
N GLY A 138 25.87 38.09 38.11
CA GLY A 138 27.04 38.81 37.59
C GLY A 138 27.77 39.60 38.66
N VAL A 139 28.79 40.28 38.22
CA VAL A 139 29.62 41.15 39.04
C VAL A 139 28.80 42.41 39.45
N GLU A 140 29.05 42.94 40.67
CA GLU A 140 28.40 44.15 41.22
C GLU A 140 26.89 44.02 41.48
N GLY A 141 26.39 42.79 41.70
CA GLY A 141 24.96 42.55 41.97
C GLY A 141 24.08 42.66 40.71
N GLY A 142 24.67 42.61 39.51
CA GLY A 142 23.94 42.51 38.24
C GLY A 142 23.53 41.11 37.91
N PHE A 143 22.74 40.95 36.83
CA PHE A 143 22.22 39.68 36.34
C PHE A 143 22.60 39.50 34.88
N ILE A 144 23.01 38.29 34.51
CA ILE A 144 23.27 37.89 33.13
C ILE A 144 22.18 36.90 32.69
N TYR A 145 21.48 37.21 31.62
CA TYR A 145 20.45 36.39 31.03
C TYR A 145 20.96 35.80 29.71
N PHE A 146 20.70 34.53 29.49
CA PHE A 146 21.04 33.83 28.25
C PHE A 146 19.77 33.35 27.59
N GLY A 147 19.69 33.48 26.28
CA GLY A 147 18.60 32.97 25.48
C GLY A 147 19.02 31.78 24.65
N ASP A 148 18.02 31.13 24.08
CA ASP A 148 18.25 30.03 23.12
C ASP A 148 18.86 30.56 21.81
N THR A 149 19.80 29.81 21.26
CA THR A 149 20.32 30.12 19.93
C THR A 149 19.20 29.97 18.88
N PRO A 150 19.21 30.73 17.77
CA PRO A 150 18.23 30.59 16.69
C PRO A 150 18.14 29.16 16.12
N GLN A 151 19.19 28.37 16.29
CA GLN A 151 19.25 26.96 15.87
C GLN A 151 18.37 26.07 16.77
N LEU A 152 18.26 26.36 18.07
CA LEU A 152 17.42 25.63 19.02
C LEU A 152 15.92 25.92 18.80
N THR A 153 15.56 27.15 18.48
CA THR A 153 14.17 27.50 18.17
C THR A 153 13.65 26.80 16.90
N GLY A 154 14.54 26.52 15.93
CA GLY A 154 14.21 25.72 14.75
C GLY A 154 13.86 24.25 15.04
N LEU A 155 14.37 23.71 16.16
CA LEU A 155 14.15 22.30 16.56
C LEU A 155 12.70 22.00 16.96
N GLN A 156 11.96 22.97 17.44
CA GLN A 156 10.57 22.82 17.88
C GLN A 156 9.63 22.39 16.72
N TRP A 157 9.99 22.73 15.48
CA TRP A 157 9.18 22.39 14.29
C TRP A 157 9.45 21.00 13.73
N ILE A 158 10.52 20.32 14.17
CA ILE A 158 10.92 19.01 13.65
C ILE A 158 9.86 17.95 13.84
N PRO A 159 9.30 17.77 15.06
CA PRO A 159 8.27 16.74 15.27
C PRO A 159 7.04 16.97 14.39
N LEU A 160 6.66 18.22 14.17
CA LEU A 160 5.52 18.58 13.32
C LEU A 160 5.81 18.28 11.84
N LEU A 161 7.00 18.63 11.34
CA LEU A 161 7.42 18.33 9.97
C LEU A 161 7.51 16.81 9.73
N GLN A 162 8.01 16.06 10.71
CA GLN A 162 8.08 14.60 10.64
C GLN A 162 6.68 13.97 10.62
N ALA A 163 5.80 14.38 11.51
CA ALA A 163 4.42 13.89 11.58
C ALA A 163 3.66 14.20 10.29
N SER A 164 3.82 15.41 9.73
CA SER A 164 3.19 15.80 8.47
C SER A 164 3.73 15.01 7.28
N GLY A 165 5.04 14.78 7.20
CA GLY A 165 5.66 13.96 6.16
C GLY A 165 5.18 12.51 6.19
N LEU A 166 5.10 11.89 7.39
CA LEU A 166 4.58 10.54 7.57
C LEU A 166 3.10 10.46 7.16
N LEU A 167 2.29 11.44 7.57
CA LEU A 167 0.88 11.50 7.22
C LEU A 167 0.67 11.59 5.70
N ILE A 168 1.41 12.47 5.03
CA ILE A 168 1.34 12.66 3.57
C ILE A 168 1.74 11.36 2.86
N THR A 169 2.85 10.73 3.26
CA THR A 169 3.32 9.49 2.64
C THR A 169 2.31 8.36 2.80
N THR A 170 1.72 8.23 3.99
CA THR A 170 0.67 7.24 4.28
C THR A 170 -0.58 7.50 3.43
N LEU A 171 -1.01 8.75 3.32
CA LEU A 171 -2.16 9.15 2.50
C LEU A 171 -1.94 8.85 1.02
N ILE A 172 -0.77 9.18 0.49
CA ILE A 172 -0.39 8.87 -0.90
C ILE A 172 -0.41 7.36 -1.13
N GLY A 173 0.20 6.57 -0.22
CA GLY A 173 0.18 5.11 -0.29
C GLY A 173 -1.25 4.55 -0.31
N PHE A 174 -2.11 5.03 0.56
CA PHE A 174 -3.53 4.63 0.60
C PHE A 174 -4.27 4.98 -0.70
N LEU A 175 -4.07 6.19 -1.23
CA LEU A 175 -4.68 6.62 -2.48
C LEU A 175 -4.21 5.78 -3.68
N VAL A 176 -2.92 5.46 -3.75
CA VAL A 176 -2.36 4.60 -4.81
C VAL A 176 -2.98 3.21 -4.76
N ILE A 177 -3.05 2.57 -3.58
CA ILE A 177 -3.67 1.26 -3.41
C ILE A 177 -5.15 1.29 -3.80
N LYS A 178 -5.89 2.31 -3.37
CA LYS A 178 -7.30 2.50 -3.73
C LYS A 178 -7.50 2.65 -5.24
N TYR A 179 -6.64 3.43 -5.88
CA TYR A 179 -6.70 3.66 -7.34
C TYR A 179 -6.36 2.39 -8.13
N GLN A 180 -5.35 1.63 -7.69
CA GLN A 180 -5.00 0.34 -8.30
C GLN A 180 -6.15 -0.66 -8.22
N ARG A 181 -6.75 -0.83 -7.03
CA ARG A 181 -7.91 -1.72 -6.84
C ARG A 181 -9.08 -1.33 -7.74
N LYS A 182 -9.36 -0.02 -7.88
CA LYS A 182 -10.42 0.46 -8.77
C LYS A 182 -10.11 0.14 -10.24
N ALA A 183 -8.88 0.38 -10.69
CA ALA A 183 -8.46 0.09 -12.05
C ALA A 183 -8.52 -1.42 -12.39
N GLU A 184 -8.16 -2.29 -11.44
CA GLU A 184 -8.30 -3.75 -11.59
C GLU A 184 -9.76 -4.18 -11.67
N GLN A 185 -10.65 -3.60 -10.86
CA GLN A 185 -12.08 -3.85 -10.95
C GLN A 185 -12.67 -3.40 -12.30
N GLU A 186 -12.31 -2.22 -12.80
CA GLU A 186 -12.77 -1.72 -14.08
C GLU A 186 -12.33 -2.61 -15.25
N LYS A 187 -11.08 -3.10 -15.22
CA LYS A 187 -10.58 -4.07 -16.20
C LYS A 187 -11.37 -5.39 -16.16
N ALA A 188 -11.62 -5.91 -14.94
CA ALA A 188 -12.39 -7.12 -14.76
C ALA A 188 -13.82 -6.96 -15.29
N TRP A 189 -14.50 -5.83 -15.02
CA TRP A 189 -15.83 -5.53 -15.56
C TRP A 189 -15.85 -5.42 -17.07
N THR A 190 -14.87 -4.75 -17.67
CA THR A 190 -14.75 -4.62 -19.13
C THR A 190 -14.56 -5.98 -19.80
N ALA A 191 -13.72 -6.83 -19.21
CA ALA A 191 -13.50 -8.18 -19.71
C ALA A 191 -14.78 -9.04 -19.60
N MET A 192 -15.49 -8.97 -18.47
CA MET A 192 -16.78 -9.65 -18.27
C MET A 192 -17.85 -9.20 -19.28
N ALA A 193 -17.96 -7.88 -19.52
CA ALA A 193 -18.93 -7.37 -20.48
C ALA A 193 -18.66 -7.88 -21.89
N ARG A 194 -17.40 -8.02 -22.30
CA ARG A 194 -17.03 -8.62 -23.59
C ARG A 194 -17.38 -10.10 -23.66
N GLU A 195 -17.11 -10.87 -22.59
CA GLU A 195 -17.46 -12.28 -22.53
C GLU A 195 -18.96 -12.46 -22.59
N LEU A 196 -19.74 -11.65 -21.85
CA LEU A 196 -21.21 -11.66 -21.91
C LEU A 196 -21.70 -11.42 -23.34
N ALA A 197 -21.18 -10.36 -24.00
CA ALA A 197 -21.56 -10.04 -25.37
C ALA A 197 -21.26 -11.21 -26.33
N HIS A 198 -20.13 -11.90 -26.16
CA HIS A 198 -19.76 -13.05 -26.98
C HIS A 198 -20.65 -14.27 -26.68
N GLN A 199 -20.90 -14.57 -25.41
CA GLN A 199 -21.75 -15.71 -25.01
C GLN A 199 -23.22 -15.51 -25.43
N LEU A 200 -23.74 -14.27 -25.35
CA LEU A 200 -25.09 -13.96 -25.86
C LEU A 200 -25.15 -13.95 -27.39
N GLY A 201 -24.09 -13.50 -28.06
CA GLY A 201 -24.04 -13.40 -29.53
C GLY A 201 -24.25 -14.74 -30.23
N THR A 202 -23.74 -15.83 -29.66
CA THR A 202 -23.87 -17.18 -30.25
C THR A 202 -25.32 -17.67 -30.28
N PRO A 203 -26.07 -17.75 -29.17
CA PRO A 203 -27.46 -18.20 -29.19
C PRO A 203 -28.38 -17.21 -29.94
N ILE A 204 -28.12 -15.89 -29.89
CA ILE A 204 -28.86 -14.91 -30.64
C ILE A 204 -28.69 -15.13 -32.17
N SER A 205 -27.45 -15.42 -32.60
CA SER A 205 -27.19 -15.72 -34.02
C SER A 205 -27.83 -17.03 -34.45
N SER A 206 -27.83 -18.06 -33.58
CA SER A 206 -28.52 -19.32 -33.83
C SER A 206 -30.02 -19.15 -33.91
N LEU A 207 -30.65 -18.40 -32.97
CA LEU A 207 -32.07 -18.09 -32.98
C LEU A 207 -32.46 -17.31 -34.26
N LYS A 208 -31.61 -16.39 -34.72
CA LYS A 208 -31.81 -15.71 -35.99
C LYS A 208 -31.80 -16.70 -37.18
N GLY A 209 -30.88 -17.68 -37.15
CA GLY A 209 -30.86 -18.79 -38.13
C GLY A 209 -32.13 -19.63 -38.11
N TRP A 210 -32.62 -20.01 -36.92
CA TRP A 210 -33.89 -20.71 -36.81
C TRP A 210 -35.08 -19.95 -37.34
N LEU A 211 -35.14 -18.63 -37.07
CA LEU A 211 -36.15 -17.72 -37.61
C LEU A 211 -36.12 -17.63 -39.15
N GLU A 212 -34.93 -17.61 -39.75
CA GLU A 212 -34.80 -17.67 -41.21
C GLU A 212 -35.31 -19.02 -41.76
N LEU A 213 -34.97 -20.14 -41.12
CA LEU A 213 -35.47 -21.46 -41.54
C LEU A 213 -36.97 -21.59 -41.41
N MET A 214 -37.60 -20.93 -40.42
CA MET A 214 -39.08 -20.89 -40.29
C MET A 214 -39.79 -20.22 -41.46
N LYS A 215 -39.13 -19.33 -42.19
CA LYS A 215 -39.72 -18.68 -43.38
C LYS A 215 -39.87 -19.62 -44.57
N PHE A 216 -39.16 -20.73 -44.61
CA PHE A 216 -39.27 -21.74 -45.66
C PHE A 216 -40.37 -22.74 -45.34
N PRO A 217 -41.19 -23.17 -46.33
CA PRO A 217 -42.05 -24.33 -46.19
C PRO A 217 -41.24 -25.54 -45.80
N ILE A 218 -41.85 -26.49 -45.05
CA ILE A 218 -41.15 -27.63 -44.48
C ILE A 218 -40.39 -28.41 -45.55
N ASP A 219 -41.00 -28.64 -46.71
CA ASP A 219 -40.43 -29.41 -47.82
C ASP A 219 -39.24 -28.72 -48.51
N TYR A 220 -39.03 -27.42 -48.26
CA TYR A 220 -37.97 -26.63 -48.89
C TYR A 220 -36.89 -26.21 -47.88
N ARG A 221 -36.92 -26.70 -46.64
CA ARG A 221 -35.91 -26.40 -45.64
C ARG A 221 -34.57 -27.08 -45.93
N PRO A 222 -33.45 -26.39 -45.89
CA PRO A 222 -32.15 -26.99 -46.09
C PRO A 222 -31.87 -28.07 -45.03
N GLY A 223 -31.31 -29.22 -45.47
CA GLY A 223 -30.94 -30.35 -44.56
C GLY A 223 -32.10 -31.16 -44.02
N SER A 224 -33.30 -31.10 -44.61
CA SER A 224 -34.51 -31.83 -44.16
C SER A 224 -34.85 -31.61 -42.67
N ILE A 225 -34.69 -30.37 -42.20
CA ILE A 225 -34.98 -30.03 -40.81
C ILE A 225 -36.51 -30.02 -40.64
N ASP A 226 -37.01 -30.91 -39.82
CA ASP A 226 -38.42 -30.96 -39.46
C ASP A 226 -38.80 -29.90 -38.41
N GLN A 227 -40.10 -29.75 -38.15
CA GLN A 227 -40.59 -28.74 -37.21
C GLN A 227 -40.22 -29.07 -35.79
N GLU A 228 -40.05 -30.34 -35.42
CA GLU A 228 -39.67 -30.77 -34.10
C GLU A 228 -38.22 -30.41 -33.79
N SER A 229 -37.29 -30.73 -34.70
CA SER A 229 -35.87 -30.34 -34.61
C SER A 229 -35.68 -28.82 -34.50
N LEU A 230 -36.50 -28.07 -35.21
CA LEU A 230 -36.46 -26.61 -35.17
C LEU A 230 -36.93 -26.05 -33.80
N ASN A 231 -38.03 -26.63 -33.26
CA ASN A 231 -38.55 -26.21 -31.97
C ASN A 231 -37.54 -26.56 -30.85
N ILE A 232 -36.98 -27.78 -30.89
CA ILE A 232 -35.93 -28.20 -29.93
C ILE A 232 -34.71 -27.27 -29.98
N GLY A 233 -34.25 -26.92 -31.17
CA GLY A 233 -33.11 -26.01 -31.31
C GLY A 233 -33.37 -24.59 -30.76
N ILE A 234 -34.59 -24.06 -30.99
CA ILE A 234 -35.02 -22.78 -30.41
C ILE A 234 -35.08 -22.86 -28.88
N GLU A 235 -35.66 -23.91 -28.32
CA GLU A 235 -35.79 -24.12 -26.88
C GLU A 235 -34.43 -24.27 -26.21
N GLU A 236 -33.50 -25.02 -26.81
CA GLU A 236 -32.11 -25.16 -26.32
C GLU A 236 -31.40 -23.77 -26.27
N ASP A 237 -31.55 -22.94 -27.32
CA ASP A 237 -30.93 -21.63 -27.38
C ASP A 237 -31.56 -20.64 -26.38
N LEU A 238 -32.88 -20.71 -26.15
CA LEU A 238 -33.56 -19.90 -25.13
C LEU A 238 -33.10 -20.30 -23.70
N ILE A 239 -33.06 -21.58 -23.39
CA ILE A 239 -32.54 -22.07 -22.09
C ILE A 239 -31.09 -21.63 -21.87
N ARG A 240 -30.31 -21.64 -22.94
CA ARG A 240 -28.92 -21.16 -22.89
C ARG A 240 -28.83 -19.66 -22.60
N LEU A 241 -29.66 -18.84 -23.23
CA LEU A 241 -29.75 -17.39 -22.96
C LEU A 241 -30.16 -17.11 -21.51
N GLU A 242 -31.17 -17.82 -21.01
CA GLU A 242 -31.64 -17.70 -19.64
C GLU A 242 -30.53 -18.07 -18.64
N LYS A 243 -29.79 -19.18 -18.87
CA LYS A 243 -28.65 -19.58 -18.05
C LYS A 243 -27.54 -18.54 -18.03
N ILE A 244 -27.22 -17.93 -19.18
CA ILE A 244 -26.19 -16.87 -19.27
C ILE A 244 -26.64 -15.65 -18.49
N THR A 245 -27.85 -15.15 -18.70
CA THR A 245 -28.36 -13.95 -18.02
C THR A 245 -28.42 -14.15 -16.52
N HIS A 246 -28.91 -15.30 -16.06
CA HIS A 246 -28.98 -15.63 -14.63
C HIS A 246 -27.58 -15.67 -13.96
N ARG A 247 -26.57 -16.24 -14.61
CA ARG A 247 -25.18 -16.27 -14.12
C ARG A 247 -24.61 -14.85 -13.95
N PHE A 248 -24.85 -13.98 -14.92
CA PHE A 248 -24.38 -12.58 -14.85
C PHE A 248 -25.15 -11.74 -13.85
N GLU A 249 -26.42 -12.00 -13.62
CA GLU A 249 -27.20 -11.37 -12.57
C GLU A 249 -26.63 -11.69 -11.19
N ILE A 250 -26.34 -12.97 -10.91
CA ILE A 250 -25.80 -13.41 -9.61
C ILE A 250 -24.40 -12.81 -9.35
N ILE A 251 -23.52 -12.78 -10.35
CA ILE A 251 -22.16 -12.27 -10.16
C ILE A 251 -22.10 -10.74 -10.02
N GLY A 252 -23.14 -10.04 -10.46
CA GLY A 252 -23.29 -8.60 -10.33
C GLY A 252 -23.78 -8.12 -8.95
N ARG A 253 -24.23 -9.07 -8.10
CA ARG A 253 -24.72 -8.82 -6.74
C ARG A 253 -23.88 -9.63 -5.75
N ASP A 254 -24.08 -9.39 -4.44
CA ASP A 254 -23.59 -10.33 -3.42
C ASP A 254 -24.43 -11.61 -3.50
N PRO A 255 -23.84 -12.76 -3.87
CA PRO A 255 -24.60 -13.98 -4.07
C PRO A 255 -25.10 -14.54 -2.74
N ASP A 256 -26.32 -15.04 -2.73
CA ASP A 256 -26.84 -15.83 -1.61
C ASP A 256 -26.03 -17.13 -1.49
N LEU A 257 -25.35 -17.29 -0.35
CA LEU A 257 -24.55 -18.46 -0.03
C LEU A 257 -25.34 -19.41 0.87
N THR A 258 -25.60 -20.58 0.35
CA THR A 258 -26.28 -21.69 1.07
C THR A 258 -25.29 -22.82 1.37
N ILE A 259 -25.76 -23.85 2.09
CA ILE A 259 -25.00 -25.09 2.25
C ILE A 259 -25.15 -25.88 0.94
N VAL A 260 -24.04 -26.17 0.30
CA VAL A 260 -23.96 -26.87 -0.99
C VAL A 260 -23.13 -28.14 -0.81
N ASN A 261 -23.67 -29.28 -1.19
CA ASN A 261 -22.90 -30.51 -1.31
C ASN A 261 -22.05 -30.46 -2.58
N ILE A 262 -20.74 -30.67 -2.45
CA ILE A 262 -19.83 -30.59 -3.60
C ILE A 262 -20.08 -31.71 -4.63
N VAL A 263 -20.60 -32.85 -4.20
CA VAL A 263 -20.97 -33.96 -5.10
C VAL A 263 -21.99 -33.50 -6.12
N ASP A 264 -23.04 -32.75 -5.68
CA ASP A 264 -24.07 -32.23 -6.59
C ASP A 264 -23.51 -31.23 -7.62
N VAL A 265 -22.44 -30.51 -7.27
CA VAL A 265 -21.76 -29.58 -8.18
C VAL A 265 -20.93 -30.32 -9.23
N LEU A 266 -20.26 -31.41 -8.80
CA LEU A 266 -19.42 -32.23 -9.69
C LEU A 266 -20.27 -33.09 -10.63
N GLU A 267 -21.40 -33.64 -10.16
CA GLU A 267 -22.36 -34.37 -10.99
C GLU A 267 -22.99 -33.46 -12.07
N ASP A 268 -23.41 -32.23 -11.68
CA ASP A 268 -23.91 -31.25 -12.66
C ASP A 268 -22.82 -30.88 -13.70
N LEU A 269 -21.56 -30.78 -13.28
CA LEU A 269 -20.43 -30.54 -14.17
C LEU A 269 -20.23 -31.70 -15.14
N GLU A 270 -20.28 -32.94 -14.65
CA GLU A 270 -20.14 -34.15 -15.46
C GLU A 270 -21.21 -34.21 -16.53
N ASP A 271 -22.48 -34.08 -16.13
CA ASP A 271 -23.63 -34.09 -17.04
C ASP A 271 -23.54 -33.00 -18.11
N TYR A 272 -23.09 -31.81 -17.72
CA TYR A 272 -22.91 -30.70 -18.63
C TYR A 272 -21.82 -30.98 -19.68
N LEU A 273 -20.70 -31.55 -19.25
CA LEU A 273 -19.53 -31.80 -20.10
C LEU A 273 -19.75 -33.01 -21.02
N GLN A 274 -20.34 -34.08 -20.52
CA GLN A 274 -20.63 -35.31 -21.31
C GLN A 274 -21.50 -35.01 -22.54
N LYS A 275 -22.48 -34.13 -22.41
CA LYS A 275 -23.36 -33.69 -23.53
C LYS A 275 -22.63 -32.88 -24.60
N ARG A 276 -21.49 -32.28 -24.26
CA ARG A 276 -20.74 -31.35 -25.13
C ARG A 276 -19.43 -31.90 -25.66
N LEU A 277 -18.80 -32.85 -24.96
CA LEU A 277 -17.53 -33.45 -25.36
C LEU A 277 -17.55 -34.00 -26.80
N PRO A 278 -18.59 -34.70 -27.30
CA PRO A 278 -18.62 -35.20 -28.67
C PRO A 278 -18.54 -34.10 -29.74
N ARG A 279 -18.98 -32.87 -29.39
CA ARG A 279 -18.95 -31.69 -30.28
C ARG A 279 -17.68 -30.86 -30.12
N LEU A 280 -17.07 -30.88 -28.93
CA LEU A 280 -15.92 -30.01 -28.58
C LEU A 280 -14.57 -30.66 -28.86
N SER A 281 -14.43 -31.98 -28.65
CA SER A 281 -13.14 -32.67 -28.80
C SER A 281 -13.32 -34.16 -28.98
N LYS A 282 -13.03 -34.66 -30.20
CA LYS A 282 -12.92 -36.09 -30.45
C LYS A 282 -11.59 -36.58 -29.89
N GLY A 283 -11.58 -37.48 -28.89
CA GLY A 283 -10.37 -38.12 -28.35
C GLY A 283 -9.89 -37.58 -27.00
N ILE A 284 -10.67 -36.76 -26.34
CA ILE A 284 -10.40 -36.40 -24.94
C ILE A 284 -11.27 -37.23 -24.01
N ASP A 285 -10.63 -37.91 -23.04
CA ASP A 285 -11.28 -38.65 -21.96
C ASP A 285 -11.48 -37.72 -20.74
N LEU A 286 -12.68 -37.67 -20.19
CA LEU A 286 -13.00 -36.89 -19.00
C LEU A 286 -13.24 -37.82 -17.82
N LYS A 287 -12.51 -37.64 -16.74
CA LYS A 287 -12.66 -38.39 -15.48
C LYS A 287 -12.97 -37.44 -14.35
N ILE A 288 -14.04 -37.73 -13.62
CA ILE A 288 -14.45 -36.98 -12.42
C ILE A 288 -14.39 -37.91 -11.22
N GLY A 289 -13.51 -37.58 -10.28
CA GLY A 289 -13.37 -38.25 -8.99
C GLY A 289 -14.15 -37.49 -7.91
N LEU A 290 -15.10 -38.18 -7.30
CA LEU A 290 -15.91 -37.65 -6.21
C LEU A 290 -15.16 -37.80 -4.87
N PRO A 291 -15.41 -36.94 -3.87
CA PRO A 291 -14.79 -37.06 -2.56
C PRO A 291 -15.33 -38.31 -1.84
N GLU A 292 -14.46 -39.02 -1.14
CA GLU A 292 -14.81 -40.22 -0.37
C GLU A 292 -15.80 -39.93 0.77
N ILE A 293 -15.82 -38.72 1.28
CA ILE A 293 -16.68 -38.28 2.38
C ILE A 293 -17.55 -37.14 1.87
N GLU A 294 -18.84 -37.20 2.16
CA GLU A 294 -19.77 -36.11 1.89
C GLU A 294 -19.22 -34.79 2.46
N THR A 295 -19.06 -33.83 1.59
CA THR A 295 -18.40 -32.57 1.94
C THR A 295 -19.29 -31.40 1.56
N ASN A 296 -19.71 -30.67 2.58
CA ASN A 296 -20.56 -29.49 2.44
C ASN A 296 -19.72 -28.23 2.54
N ILE A 297 -19.97 -27.26 1.66
CA ILE A 297 -19.35 -25.94 1.66
C ILE A 297 -20.42 -24.87 1.71
N ARG A 298 -20.06 -23.67 2.18
CA ARG A 298 -20.95 -22.51 2.11
C ARG A 298 -20.72 -21.82 0.76
N GLY A 299 -21.72 -21.90 -0.13
CA GLY A 299 -21.51 -21.39 -1.49
C GLY A 299 -22.82 -21.20 -2.27
N ASN A 300 -22.65 -20.77 -3.51
CA ASN A 300 -23.71 -20.71 -4.52
C ASN A 300 -23.42 -21.78 -5.58
N LYS A 301 -24.31 -22.78 -5.71
CA LYS A 301 -24.14 -23.92 -6.61
C LYS A 301 -23.92 -23.48 -8.07
N VAL A 302 -24.68 -22.49 -8.55
CA VAL A 302 -24.60 -22.00 -9.94
C VAL A 302 -23.24 -21.37 -10.22
N LEU A 303 -22.73 -20.54 -9.30
CA LEU A 303 -21.42 -19.90 -9.45
C LEU A 303 -20.28 -20.91 -9.37
N LEU A 304 -20.34 -21.88 -8.45
CA LEU A 304 -19.32 -22.91 -8.31
C LEU A 304 -19.23 -23.79 -9.57
N SER A 305 -20.38 -24.26 -10.07
CA SER A 305 -20.43 -25.02 -11.34
C SER A 305 -19.83 -24.17 -12.47
N TRP A 306 -20.15 -22.87 -12.53
CA TRP A 306 -19.60 -21.98 -13.55
C TRP A 306 -18.09 -21.76 -13.43
N ALA A 307 -17.56 -21.65 -12.23
CA ALA A 307 -16.12 -21.56 -12.02
C ALA A 307 -15.39 -22.81 -12.51
N LEU A 308 -15.89 -24.01 -12.15
CA LEU A 308 -15.33 -25.29 -12.59
C LEU A 308 -15.46 -25.46 -14.11
N GLU A 309 -16.62 -25.15 -14.70
CA GLU A 309 -16.81 -25.12 -16.15
C GLU A 309 -15.74 -24.29 -16.87
N ASN A 310 -15.41 -23.10 -16.33
CA ASN A 310 -14.40 -22.23 -16.94
C ASN A 310 -12.98 -22.82 -16.87
N VAL A 311 -12.62 -23.48 -15.77
CA VAL A 311 -11.31 -24.13 -15.63
C VAL A 311 -11.22 -25.32 -16.59
N VAL A 312 -12.23 -26.22 -16.59
CA VAL A 312 -12.26 -27.37 -17.49
C VAL A 312 -12.31 -26.96 -18.97
N LYS A 313 -13.10 -25.94 -19.30
CA LYS A 313 -13.11 -25.37 -20.65
C LYS A 313 -11.74 -24.85 -21.09
N ASN A 314 -10.98 -24.24 -20.16
CA ASN A 314 -9.63 -23.82 -20.47
C ASN A 314 -8.72 -24.99 -20.85
N SER A 315 -8.82 -26.12 -20.12
CA SER A 315 -8.12 -27.37 -20.43
C SER A 315 -8.57 -27.97 -21.78
N LEU A 316 -9.88 -28.05 -22.04
CA LEU A 316 -10.43 -28.51 -23.32
C LEU A 316 -9.91 -27.68 -24.50
N ASP A 317 -9.93 -26.36 -24.36
CA ASP A 317 -9.44 -25.46 -25.38
C ASP A 317 -7.92 -25.59 -25.62
N ALA A 318 -7.13 -25.85 -24.55
CA ALA A 318 -5.68 -26.08 -24.69
C ALA A 318 -5.34 -27.40 -25.38
N MET A 319 -6.25 -28.37 -25.29
CA MET A 319 -6.13 -29.70 -25.90
C MET A 319 -6.83 -29.81 -27.25
N ALA A 320 -7.35 -28.71 -27.82
CA ALA A 320 -8.07 -28.75 -29.09
C ALA A 320 -7.21 -29.43 -30.18
N GLY A 321 -7.81 -30.49 -30.82
CA GLY A 321 -7.12 -31.28 -31.86
C GLY A 321 -6.11 -32.31 -31.32
N ARG A 322 -6.04 -32.53 -30.01
CA ARG A 322 -5.16 -33.52 -29.36
C ARG A 322 -5.99 -34.65 -28.74
N ILE A 323 -5.36 -35.80 -28.54
CA ILE A 323 -5.89 -36.92 -27.77
C ILE A 323 -5.28 -36.84 -26.37
N GLY A 324 -6.08 -37.04 -25.33
CA GLY A 324 -5.59 -37.03 -23.95
C GLY A 324 -6.69 -37.13 -22.91
N GLU A 325 -6.37 -36.74 -21.69
CA GLU A 325 -7.25 -36.88 -20.53
C GLU A 325 -7.40 -35.56 -19.81
N ILE A 326 -8.60 -35.27 -19.32
CA ILE A 326 -8.87 -34.25 -18.34
C ILE A 326 -9.41 -34.92 -17.09
N ARG A 327 -8.79 -34.69 -15.94
CA ARG A 327 -9.19 -35.26 -14.66
C ARG A 327 -9.59 -34.15 -13.70
N VAL A 328 -10.72 -34.34 -13.05
CA VAL A 328 -11.23 -33.47 -11.98
C VAL A 328 -11.37 -34.32 -10.73
N ASP A 329 -10.51 -34.12 -9.74
CA ASP A 329 -10.54 -34.88 -8.50
C ASP A 329 -10.88 -33.95 -7.33
N ALA A 330 -11.82 -34.34 -6.47
CA ALA A 330 -12.16 -33.63 -5.26
C ALA A 330 -11.76 -34.44 -4.02
N VAL A 331 -10.93 -33.87 -3.17
CA VAL A 331 -10.40 -34.51 -1.97
C VAL A 331 -10.55 -33.60 -0.77
N ARG A 332 -11.08 -34.16 0.33
CA ARG A 332 -11.04 -33.44 1.61
C ARG A 332 -9.62 -33.46 2.16
N ASP A 333 -8.89 -32.37 1.99
CA ASP A 333 -7.49 -32.28 2.37
C ASP A 333 -7.30 -32.15 3.90
N SER A 334 -8.25 -31.50 4.58
CA SER A 334 -8.23 -31.33 6.03
C SER A 334 -9.66 -31.18 6.58
N SER A 335 -9.79 -30.97 7.89
CA SER A 335 -11.11 -30.67 8.49
C SER A 335 -11.69 -29.33 8.02
N LYS A 336 -10.87 -28.44 7.43
CA LYS A 336 -11.25 -27.08 7.07
C LYS A 336 -11.31 -26.84 5.56
N TRP A 337 -10.63 -27.66 4.76
CA TRP A 337 -10.42 -27.39 3.35
C TRP A 337 -10.76 -28.60 2.47
N LEU A 338 -11.53 -28.34 1.43
CA LEU A 338 -11.73 -29.20 0.28
C LEU A 338 -10.81 -28.72 -0.84
N ARG A 339 -10.07 -29.64 -1.45
CA ARG A 339 -9.27 -29.37 -2.65
C ARG A 339 -9.92 -30.03 -3.85
N ILE A 340 -10.13 -29.26 -4.92
CA ILE A 340 -10.55 -29.76 -6.23
C ILE A 340 -9.39 -29.49 -7.18
N THR A 341 -8.84 -30.55 -7.76
CA THR A 341 -7.75 -30.48 -8.73
C THR A 341 -8.30 -30.72 -10.13
N VAL A 342 -8.08 -29.80 -11.05
CA VAL A 342 -8.37 -29.94 -12.48
C VAL A 342 -7.06 -30.08 -13.22
N GLN A 343 -6.81 -31.27 -13.79
CA GLN A 343 -5.57 -31.61 -14.47
C GLN A 343 -5.85 -31.99 -15.91
N ASP A 344 -4.99 -31.53 -16.85
CA ASP A 344 -5.01 -31.94 -18.26
C ASP A 344 -3.65 -32.47 -18.72
N THR A 345 -3.65 -33.25 -19.81
CA THR A 345 -2.47 -33.78 -20.49
C THR A 345 -2.07 -32.90 -21.69
N GLY A 346 -2.44 -31.64 -21.66
CA GLY A 346 -2.21 -30.68 -22.75
C GLY A 346 -0.76 -30.15 -22.83
N PRO A 347 -0.55 -29.05 -23.54
CA PRO A 347 0.79 -28.46 -23.71
C PRO A 347 1.33 -27.72 -22.48
N GLY A 348 0.51 -27.64 -21.41
CA GLY A 348 0.84 -26.83 -20.24
C GLY A 348 0.63 -25.33 -20.45
N VAL A 349 1.13 -24.55 -19.51
CA VAL A 349 1.00 -23.08 -19.50
C VAL A 349 2.35 -22.44 -19.86
N ASP A 350 2.33 -21.51 -20.82
CA ASP A 350 3.52 -20.74 -21.21
C ASP A 350 4.09 -19.97 -20.00
N SER A 351 5.40 -20.10 -19.75
CA SER A 351 6.10 -19.45 -18.63
C SER A 351 5.92 -17.94 -18.59
N ARG A 352 5.72 -17.31 -19.76
CA ARG A 352 5.54 -15.84 -19.87
C ARG A 352 4.23 -15.34 -19.28
N VAL A 353 3.22 -16.21 -19.16
CA VAL A 353 1.88 -15.84 -18.67
C VAL A 353 1.51 -16.51 -17.36
N LYS A 354 2.35 -17.39 -16.80
CA LYS A 354 2.08 -18.15 -15.56
C LYS A 354 1.66 -17.25 -14.41
N ASP A 355 2.39 -16.16 -14.16
CA ASP A 355 2.16 -15.25 -13.05
C ASP A 355 0.89 -14.38 -13.23
N THR A 356 0.45 -14.22 -14.47
CA THR A 356 -0.66 -13.33 -14.85
C THR A 356 -1.86 -14.06 -15.41
N ILE A 357 -1.87 -15.41 -15.39
CA ILE A 357 -2.90 -16.25 -16.03
C ILE A 357 -4.33 -15.97 -15.50
N PHE A 358 -4.44 -15.47 -14.27
CA PHE A 358 -5.69 -15.08 -13.65
C PHE A 358 -6.04 -13.59 -13.85
N GLU A 359 -5.19 -12.80 -14.52
CA GLU A 359 -5.47 -11.39 -14.81
C GLU A 359 -6.43 -11.24 -16.00
N PRO A 360 -7.29 -10.22 -15.97
CA PRO A 360 -8.23 -9.98 -17.06
C PRO A 360 -7.53 -9.68 -18.38
N GLY A 361 -7.95 -10.38 -19.44
CA GLY A 361 -7.43 -10.17 -20.80
C GLY A 361 -6.10 -10.86 -21.10
N VAL A 362 -5.58 -11.68 -20.17
CA VAL A 362 -4.42 -12.52 -20.42
C VAL A 362 -4.87 -13.80 -21.09
N SER A 363 -4.43 -14.03 -22.31
CA SER A 363 -4.69 -15.24 -23.09
C SER A 363 -3.45 -15.62 -23.86
N GLY A 364 -3.04 -16.86 -23.76
CA GLY A 364 -1.98 -17.44 -24.63
C GLY A 364 -2.52 -17.88 -26.01
N LYS A 365 -3.81 -17.65 -26.32
CA LYS A 365 -4.50 -18.11 -27.52
C LYS A 365 -4.74 -16.96 -28.48
N GLU A 366 -4.69 -17.23 -29.79
CA GLU A 366 -5.07 -16.26 -30.84
C GLU A 366 -6.56 -15.91 -30.78
N VAL A 367 -7.39 -16.86 -30.34
CA VAL A 367 -8.84 -16.70 -30.17
C VAL A 367 -9.22 -17.02 -28.72
N GLY A 368 -9.54 -15.98 -27.97
CA GLY A 368 -9.98 -16.08 -26.56
C GLY A 368 -9.72 -14.78 -25.80
N TRP A 369 -10.68 -14.35 -25.00
CA TRP A 369 -10.65 -13.04 -24.33
C TRP A 369 -9.90 -13.07 -22.98
N GLY A 370 -9.37 -14.24 -22.56
CA GLY A 370 -8.66 -14.37 -21.28
C GLY A 370 -9.50 -14.06 -20.04
N VAL A 371 -10.82 -14.36 -20.09
CA VAL A 371 -11.76 -14.00 -19.01
C VAL A 371 -12.14 -15.20 -18.16
N GLY A 372 -12.05 -16.43 -18.69
CA GLY A 372 -12.55 -17.65 -18.00
C GLY A 372 -11.87 -17.89 -16.65
N LEU A 373 -10.52 -17.87 -16.60
CA LEU A 373 -9.78 -18.07 -15.35
C LEU A 373 -9.91 -16.88 -14.39
N THR A 374 -9.99 -15.66 -14.92
CA THR A 374 -10.27 -14.46 -14.12
C THR A 374 -11.62 -14.55 -13.42
N LEU A 375 -12.63 -15.05 -14.15
CA LEU A 375 -13.98 -15.25 -13.63
C LEU A 375 -13.99 -16.36 -12.58
N ALA A 376 -13.34 -17.50 -12.86
CA ALA A 376 -13.18 -18.57 -11.89
C ALA A 376 -12.54 -18.08 -10.60
N ARG A 377 -11.45 -17.32 -10.68
CA ARG A 377 -10.79 -16.72 -9.52
C ARG A 377 -11.72 -15.77 -8.76
N ARG A 378 -12.47 -14.91 -9.47
CA ARG A 378 -13.43 -14.00 -8.83
C ARG A 378 -14.51 -14.75 -8.06
N ILE A 379 -15.05 -15.83 -8.63
CA ILE A 379 -16.06 -16.67 -7.98
C ILE A 379 -15.45 -17.37 -6.76
N ILE A 380 -14.33 -18.05 -6.92
CA ILE A 380 -13.71 -18.86 -5.86
C ILE A 380 -13.20 -17.97 -4.73
N VAL A 381 -12.42 -16.94 -5.05
CA VAL A 381 -11.78 -16.08 -4.04
C VAL A 381 -12.75 -15.01 -3.53
N GLY A 382 -13.48 -14.35 -4.43
CA GLY A 382 -14.33 -13.22 -4.09
C GLY A 382 -15.63 -13.64 -3.40
N SER A 383 -16.34 -14.65 -3.94
CA SER A 383 -17.64 -15.05 -3.41
C SER A 383 -17.55 -16.18 -2.39
N HIS A 384 -16.60 -17.10 -2.52
CA HIS A 384 -16.53 -18.32 -1.71
C HIS A 384 -15.37 -18.36 -0.71
N GLN A 385 -14.57 -17.27 -0.60
CA GLN A 385 -13.42 -17.18 0.30
C GLN A 385 -12.40 -18.32 0.13
N GLY A 386 -12.39 -18.91 -1.06
CA GLY A 386 -11.50 -19.98 -1.46
C GLY A 386 -10.20 -19.46 -2.05
N GLN A 387 -9.43 -20.37 -2.63
CA GLN A 387 -8.17 -20.08 -3.31
C GLN A 387 -8.10 -20.86 -4.61
N ILE A 388 -7.42 -20.33 -5.63
CA ILE A 388 -7.17 -21.03 -6.90
C ILE A 388 -5.74 -20.76 -7.35
N TYR A 389 -5.02 -21.83 -7.71
CA TYR A 389 -3.61 -21.79 -8.09
C TYR A 389 -3.36 -22.63 -9.33
N LEU A 390 -2.35 -22.22 -10.10
CA LEU A 390 -1.69 -23.08 -11.08
C LEU A 390 -0.59 -23.88 -10.35
N VAL A 391 -0.59 -25.20 -10.45
CA VAL A 391 0.43 -26.07 -9.87
C VAL A 391 1.67 -26.05 -10.76
N GLU A 392 2.82 -25.65 -10.21
CA GLU A 392 4.05 -25.36 -10.99
C GLU A 392 4.83 -26.62 -11.46
N ASP A 393 4.69 -27.73 -10.76
CA ASP A 393 5.60 -28.88 -10.87
C ASP A 393 5.05 -30.04 -11.71
N GLN A 394 4.31 -29.74 -12.77
CA GLN A 394 3.80 -30.79 -13.66
C GLN A 394 4.76 -31.09 -14.81
N ARG A 395 5.08 -32.39 -15.00
CA ARG A 395 5.92 -32.85 -16.11
C ARG A 395 5.23 -32.76 -17.46
N GLU A 396 3.90 -32.87 -17.50
CA GLU A 396 3.07 -32.79 -18.70
C GLU A 396 1.73 -32.12 -18.36
N GLY A 397 1.23 -31.25 -19.25
CA GLY A 397 -0.06 -30.59 -19.10
C GLY A 397 -0.10 -29.42 -18.12
N ALA A 398 -1.30 -29.05 -17.73
CA ALA A 398 -1.56 -28.05 -16.68
C ALA A 398 -2.42 -28.64 -15.56
N SER A 399 -2.23 -28.14 -14.34
CA SER A 399 -3.04 -28.49 -13.18
C SER A 399 -3.42 -27.25 -12.41
N PHE A 400 -4.70 -27.16 -12.06
CA PHE A 400 -5.26 -26.09 -11.25
C PHE A 400 -5.81 -26.65 -9.97
N ASP A 401 -5.34 -26.15 -8.83
CA ASP A 401 -5.87 -26.49 -7.51
C ASP A 401 -6.82 -25.40 -7.05
N ILE A 402 -8.04 -25.82 -6.69
CA ILE A 402 -9.10 -24.97 -6.13
C ILE A 402 -9.34 -25.41 -4.69
N TRP A 403 -9.22 -24.49 -3.76
CA TRP A 403 -9.42 -24.73 -2.34
C TRP A 403 -10.67 -24.02 -1.85
N LEU A 404 -11.57 -24.74 -1.23
CA LEU A 404 -12.83 -24.23 -0.71
C LEU A 404 -12.94 -24.52 0.79
N PRO A 405 -13.41 -23.57 1.62
CA PRO A 405 -13.61 -23.80 3.04
C PRO A 405 -14.81 -24.72 3.27
N ILE A 406 -14.61 -25.78 4.08
CA ILE A 406 -15.65 -26.73 4.46
C ILE A 406 -16.48 -26.15 5.60
N VAL A 407 -17.79 -26.36 5.57
CA VAL A 407 -18.67 -26.09 6.71
C VAL A 407 -18.48 -27.25 7.71
N THR A 408 -17.78 -26.92 8.81
CA THR A 408 -17.78 -27.82 9.97
C THR A 408 -19.09 -27.63 10.72
N GLY A 409 -19.92 -28.66 10.69
CA GLY A 409 -21.19 -28.74 11.45
C GLY A 409 -20.98 -28.67 12.97
#